data_db7b3ab9ff9e37acca664ce74179a9ca
#
_entry.id   db7b3ab9ff9e37acca664ce74179a9ca
#
_cell.length_a   1.000
_cell.length_b   1.000
_cell.length_c   1.000
_cell.angle_alpha   90.00
_cell.angle_beta   90.00
_cell.angle_gamma   90.00
#
_symmetry.space_group_name_H-M   'P 1'
#
loop_
_entity.id
_entity.type
_entity.pdbx_description
1 polymer ?
#
loop_
_entity_poly.entity_id
_entity_poly.type
_entity_poly.pdbx_seq_one_letter_code
_entity_poly.pdbx_strand_id
1 'polypeptide(L)'
;MLKVINKKGQQPASLIFDELPTIYFRGLDTLIATARSNRISTLLGVQTIDQLIRDYGKEQANAITSNIGNVFCGQAAGETAKFIQNRMGKILQERQSLNINRNTQSSTFSTQLDYLVPEGKIATLPQGYMVGQVADNYGETVSQKNFNCLIRVDVEAQRREENRYVPIPDFYRFDNIPQVLERNRNRVQNDIRSIANQNSGQVQKKNPEKSN
;
A
#
# COMPACT_ATOMS: atom_id res chain seq x y z
N MET A 1 -11.61 6.08 -11.33
CA MET A 1 -10.29 5.50 -11.61
C MET A 1 -10.24 4.00 -11.27
N LEU A 2 -10.47 3.56 -10.04
CA LEU A 2 -10.39 2.14 -9.63
C LEU A 2 -11.26 1.19 -10.45
N LYS A 3 -12.51 1.55 -10.69
CA LYS A 3 -13.45 0.74 -11.49
C LYS A 3 -13.00 0.57 -12.95
N VAL A 4 -12.09 1.40 -13.43
CA VAL A 4 -11.55 1.32 -14.80
C VAL A 4 -10.38 0.36 -14.86
N ILE A 5 -9.49 0.43 -13.86
CA ILE A 5 -8.26 -0.37 -13.80
C ILE A 5 -8.56 -1.80 -13.34
N ASN A 6 -9.46 -1.95 -12.34
CA ASN A 6 -9.75 -3.23 -11.71
C ASN A 6 -10.80 -4.03 -12.49
N LYS A 7 -10.48 -4.39 -13.73
CA LYS A 7 -11.31 -5.22 -14.61
C LYS A 7 -10.49 -6.36 -15.21
N LYS A 8 -11.17 -7.49 -15.46
CA LYS A 8 -10.56 -8.62 -16.16
C LYS A 8 -10.18 -8.24 -17.59
N GLY A 9 -9.08 -8.77 -18.09
CA GLY A 9 -8.64 -8.58 -19.47
C GLY A 9 -7.93 -7.26 -19.77
N GLN A 10 -7.68 -6.42 -18.75
CA GLN A 10 -6.87 -5.23 -18.88
C GLN A 10 -5.36 -5.54 -18.87
N GLN A 11 -4.56 -4.58 -19.32
CA GLN A 11 -3.11 -4.67 -19.22
C GLN A 11 -2.67 -4.75 -17.74
N PRO A 12 -1.61 -5.51 -17.43
CA PRO A 12 -1.03 -5.51 -16.10
C PRO A 12 -0.69 -4.08 -15.66
N ALA A 13 -0.99 -3.76 -14.41
CA ALA A 13 -0.76 -2.44 -13.86
C ALA A 13 -0.11 -2.54 -12.47
N SER A 14 0.62 -1.50 -12.08
CA SER A 14 1.16 -1.35 -10.74
C SER A 14 0.60 -0.08 -10.10
N LEU A 15 0.15 -0.20 -8.86
CA LEU A 15 -0.29 0.90 -8.03
C LEU A 15 0.70 1.08 -6.88
N ILE A 16 1.33 2.24 -6.83
CA ILE A 16 2.33 2.56 -5.80
C ILE A 16 1.78 3.75 -5.01
N PHE A 17 1.53 3.53 -3.74
CA PHE A 17 1.12 4.55 -2.79
C PHE A 17 2.26 4.75 -1.80
N ASP A 18 3.07 5.77 -2.04
CA ASP A 18 4.03 6.24 -1.07
C ASP A 18 3.29 7.08 -0.02
N GLU A 19 3.44 6.71 1.25
CA GLU A 19 2.76 7.35 2.37
C GLU A 19 1.21 7.32 2.26
N LEU A 20 0.66 6.11 2.15
CA LEU A 20 -0.79 5.86 2.00
C LEU A 20 -1.70 6.65 2.96
N PRO A 21 -1.36 6.89 4.25
CA PRO A 21 -2.21 7.65 5.16
C PRO A 21 -2.47 9.10 4.74
N THR A 22 -1.62 9.69 3.91
CA THR A 22 -1.83 11.07 3.41
C THR A 22 -2.88 11.13 2.30
N ILE A 23 -3.20 9.99 1.69
CA ILE A 23 -4.13 9.89 0.58
C ILE A 23 -5.27 8.94 0.97
N TYR A 24 -6.39 9.49 1.44
CA TYR A 24 -7.56 8.64 1.70
C TYR A 24 -8.15 8.11 0.40
N PHE A 25 -8.14 6.78 0.26
CA PHE A 25 -8.61 6.10 -0.93
C PHE A 25 -9.78 5.16 -0.62
N ARG A 26 -10.99 5.63 -0.91
CA ARG A 26 -12.21 4.85 -0.64
C ARG A 26 -12.25 3.57 -1.47
N GLY A 27 -12.43 2.42 -0.79
CA GLY A 27 -12.53 1.10 -1.43
C GLY A 27 -11.17 0.46 -1.75
N LEU A 28 -10.10 0.89 -1.08
CA LEU A 28 -8.77 0.31 -1.21
C LEU A 28 -8.74 -1.16 -0.78
N ASP A 29 -9.44 -1.52 0.28
CA ASP A 29 -9.64 -2.88 0.78
C ASP A 29 -10.20 -3.82 -0.32
N THR A 30 -11.24 -3.37 -0.98
CA THR A 30 -11.86 -4.10 -2.10
C THR A 30 -10.92 -4.21 -3.31
N LEU A 31 -10.17 -3.12 -3.59
CA LEU A 31 -9.17 -3.15 -4.66
C LEU A 31 -8.11 -4.22 -4.38
N ILE A 32 -7.49 -4.19 -3.19
CA ILE A 32 -6.41 -5.11 -2.84
C ILE A 32 -6.90 -6.57 -2.88
N ALA A 33 -8.11 -6.83 -2.38
CA ALA A 33 -8.69 -8.16 -2.40
C ALA A 33 -8.86 -8.74 -3.82
N THR A 34 -9.11 -7.89 -4.81
CA THR A 34 -9.37 -8.29 -6.21
C THR A 34 -8.21 -7.99 -7.17
N ALA A 35 -7.23 -7.22 -6.75
CA ALA A 35 -6.10 -6.76 -7.56
C ALA A 35 -5.33 -7.90 -8.22
N ARG A 36 -5.03 -8.96 -7.44
CA ARG A 36 -4.27 -10.13 -7.92
C ARG A 36 -4.95 -10.81 -9.11
N SER A 37 -6.26 -11.00 -9.07
CA SER A 37 -7.02 -11.65 -10.16
C SER A 37 -7.07 -10.79 -11.43
N ASN A 38 -6.88 -9.49 -11.30
CA ASN A 38 -6.88 -8.52 -12.40
C ASN A 38 -5.46 -8.09 -12.82
N ARG A 39 -4.43 -8.80 -12.39
CA ARG A 39 -3.01 -8.53 -12.69
C ARG A 39 -2.56 -7.13 -12.26
N ILE A 40 -3.05 -6.68 -11.12
CA ILE A 40 -2.64 -5.41 -10.52
C ILE A 40 -1.73 -5.70 -9.34
N SER A 41 -0.48 -5.24 -9.38
CA SER A 41 0.40 -5.22 -8.22
C SER A 41 0.16 -3.95 -7.41
N THR A 42 0.17 -4.07 -6.08
CA THR A 42 -0.08 -2.92 -5.19
C THR A 42 1.05 -2.83 -4.17
N LEU A 43 1.71 -1.67 -4.11
CA LEU A 43 2.68 -1.31 -3.09
C LEU A 43 2.09 -0.21 -2.20
N LEU A 44 2.09 -0.43 -0.90
CA LEU A 44 1.58 0.51 0.09
C LEU A 44 2.71 0.90 1.05
N GLY A 45 3.14 2.15 1.02
CA GLY A 45 4.03 2.74 2.01
C GLY A 45 3.23 3.31 3.17
N VAL A 46 3.59 2.95 4.39
CA VAL A 46 3.02 3.50 5.63
C VAL A 46 4.12 3.73 6.65
N GLN A 47 4.05 4.80 7.40
CA GLN A 47 5.01 5.06 8.48
C GLN A 47 4.65 4.26 9.72
N THR A 48 3.38 4.22 10.09
CA THR A 48 2.88 3.46 11.24
C THR A 48 1.51 2.86 10.96
N ILE A 49 1.23 1.71 11.60
CA ILE A 49 -0.09 1.08 11.56
C ILE A 49 -1.15 1.95 12.23
N ASP A 50 -0.77 2.71 13.26
CA ASP A 50 -1.67 3.62 13.95
C ASP A 50 -2.24 4.71 13.03
N GLN A 51 -1.42 5.26 12.12
CA GLN A 51 -1.88 6.21 11.11
C GLN A 51 -2.90 5.56 10.16
N LEU A 52 -2.62 4.33 9.73
CA LEU A 52 -3.55 3.60 8.88
C LEU A 52 -4.90 3.35 9.59
N ILE A 53 -4.87 2.97 10.86
CA ILE A 53 -6.07 2.75 11.68
C ILE A 53 -6.84 4.06 11.89
N ARG A 54 -6.15 5.16 12.15
CA ARG A 54 -6.76 6.48 12.33
C ARG A 54 -7.54 6.92 11.09
N ASP A 55 -6.94 6.75 9.90
CA ASP A 55 -7.45 7.34 8.67
C ASP A 55 -8.46 6.43 7.95
N TYR A 56 -8.30 5.11 8.05
CA TYR A 56 -9.19 4.12 7.42
C TYR A 56 -10.19 3.46 8.41
N GLY A 57 -9.96 3.63 9.71
CA GLY A 57 -10.68 2.88 10.74
C GLY A 57 -10.12 1.46 10.91
N LYS A 58 -10.34 0.88 12.10
CA LYS A 58 -9.76 -0.41 12.50
C LYS A 58 -10.14 -1.56 11.55
N GLU A 59 -11.39 -1.62 11.13
CA GLU A 59 -11.90 -2.71 10.28
C GLU A 59 -11.26 -2.69 8.89
N GLN A 60 -11.22 -1.52 8.24
CA GLN A 60 -10.61 -1.37 6.91
C GLN A 60 -9.09 -1.56 6.97
N ALA A 61 -8.42 -1.01 7.98
CA ALA A 61 -6.99 -1.21 8.19
C ALA A 61 -6.65 -2.70 8.34
N ASN A 62 -7.44 -3.45 9.11
CA ASN A 62 -7.29 -4.89 9.24
C ASN A 62 -7.55 -5.62 7.90
N ALA A 63 -8.58 -5.24 7.16
CA ALA A 63 -8.85 -5.82 5.85
C ALA A 63 -7.70 -5.57 4.86
N ILE A 64 -7.14 -4.34 4.83
CA ILE A 64 -5.99 -3.98 4.01
C ILE A 64 -4.79 -4.85 4.39
N THR A 65 -4.40 -4.86 5.66
CA THR A 65 -3.20 -5.54 6.14
C THR A 65 -3.28 -7.06 6.03
N SER A 66 -4.47 -7.65 6.16
CA SER A 66 -4.69 -9.10 6.01
C SER A 66 -4.57 -9.58 4.56
N ASN A 67 -4.88 -8.73 3.60
CA ASN A 67 -4.79 -9.08 2.17
C ASN A 67 -3.40 -8.86 1.56
N ILE A 68 -2.45 -8.29 2.32
CA ILE A 68 -1.08 -8.08 1.87
C ILE A 68 -0.26 -9.35 2.10
N GLY A 69 0.32 -9.92 1.04
CA GLY A 69 1.19 -11.09 1.12
C GLY A 69 2.62 -10.73 1.57
N ASN A 70 3.19 -9.67 1.00
CA ASN A 70 4.57 -9.24 1.25
C ASN A 70 4.59 -8.07 2.23
N VAL A 71 5.44 -8.16 3.25
CA VAL A 71 5.62 -7.08 4.23
C VAL A 71 7.09 -6.85 4.47
N PHE A 72 7.51 -5.59 4.38
CA PHE A 72 8.88 -5.13 4.62
C PHE A 72 8.83 -4.06 5.70
N CYS A 73 9.63 -4.20 6.74
CA CYS A 73 9.66 -3.27 7.86
C CYS A 73 11.09 -2.96 8.26
N GLY A 74 11.44 -1.69 8.32
CA GLY A 74 12.65 -1.22 8.98
C GLY A 74 12.47 -1.12 10.49
N GLN A 75 13.19 -0.19 11.13
CA GLN A 75 12.99 0.12 12.53
C GLN A 75 11.58 0.65 12.78
N ALA A 76 10.85 0.02 13.70
CA ALA A 76 9.50 0.42 14.07
C ALA A 76 9.23 0.10 15.55
N ALA A 77 8.33 0.87 16.17
CA ALA A 77 7.95 0.69 17.58
C ALA A 77 6.42 0.60 17.73
N GLY A 78 5.94 0.29 18.93
CA GLY A 78 4.52 0.29 19.27
C GLY A 78 3.71 -0.73 18.47
N GLU A 79 2.52 -0.34 18.03
CA GLU A 79 1.60 -1.25 17.31
C GLU A 79 2.19 -1.77 15.99
N THR A 80 3.04 -1.01 15.33
CA THR A 80 3.72 -1.46 14.10
C THR A 80 4.68 -2.62 14.40
N ALA A 81 5.50 -2.51 15.45
CA ALA A 81 6.41 -3.59 15.86
C ALA A 81 5.64 -4.84 16.27
N LYS A 82 4.54 -4.71 17.03
CA LYS A 82 3.65 -5.82 17.40
C LYS A 82 3.00 -6.48 16.19
N PHE A 83 2.55 -5.69 15.22
CA PHE A 83 1.99 -6.21 13.98
C PHE A 83 3.00 -7.10 13.25
N ILE A 84 4.23 -6.65 13.09
CA ILE A 84 5.30 -7.42 12.44
C ILE A 84 5.66 -8.67 13.24
N GLN A 85 5.85 -8.54 14.56
CA GLN A 85 6.12 -9.68 15.46
C GLN A 85 5.06 -10.78 15.32
N ASN A 86 3.79 -10.40 15.37
CA ASN A 86 2.67 -11.34 15.26
C ASN A 86 2.61 -12.00 13.88
N ARG A 87 2.89 -11.23 12.82
CA ARG A 87 2.88 -11.73 11.45
C ARG A 87 4.01 -12.73 11.17
N MET A 88 5.19 -12.49 11.75
CA MET A 88 6.33 -13.42 11.63
C MET A 88 6.13 -14.69 12.47
N GLY A 89 5.26 -14.65 13.47
CA GLY A 89 4.88 -15.80 14.25
C GLY A 89 5.87 -16.19 15.34
N LYS A 90 5.68 -17.40 15.87
CA LYS A 90 6.48 -17.97 16.95
C LYS A 90 7.18 -19.23 16.48
N ILE A 91 8.35 -19.48 17.07
CA ILE A 91 9.14 -20.71 16.86
C ILE A 91 9.49 -21.34 18.20
N LEU A 92 9.79 -22.63 18.19
CA LEU A 92 10.35 -23.32 19.33
C LEU A 92 11.83 -22.91 19.47
N GLN A 93 12.19 -22.30 20.60
CA GLN A 93 13.55 -21.93 20.94
C GLN A 93 14.05 -22.80 22.10
N GLU A 94 15.24 -23.33 21.95
CA GLU A 94 15.93 -24.00 23.04
C GLU A 94 16.62 -22.97 23.91
N ARG A 95 16.25 -22.98 25.21
CA ARG A 95 16.90 -22.13 26.22
C ARG A 95 17.74 -23.02 27.12
N GLN A 96 19.02 -22.69 27.24
CA GLN A 96 19.91 -23.28 28.20
C GLN A 96 19.99 -22.39 29.45
N SER A 97 19.55 -22.90 30.58
CA SER A 97 19.71 -22.24 31.88
C SER A 97 20.84 -22.90 32.62
N LEU A 98 21.87 -22.07 32.96
CA LEU A 98 23.01 -22.51 33.76
C LEU A 98 22.79 -22.08 35.21
N ASN A 99 22.60 -23.04 36.10
CA ASN A 99 22.61 -22.82 37.54
C ASN A 99 24.00 -23.14 38.11
N ILE A 100 24.69 -22.10 38.58
CA ILE A 100 26.00 -22.22 39.19
C ILE A 100 25.83 -22.02 40.69
N ASN A 101 25.89 -23.11 41.46
CA ASN A 101 26.07 -23.10 42.91
C ASN A 101 27.52 -23.41 43.23
N ARG A 102 27.96 -22.98 44.43
CA ARG A 102 29.39 -23.09 44.87
C ARG A 102 30.03 -24.47 44.68
N ASN A 103 29.26 -25.56 44.57
CA ASN A 103 29.78 -26.94 44.43
C ASN A 103 29.11 -27.77 43.32
N THR A 104 28.17 -27.22 42.55
CA THR A 104 27.50 -27.97 41.49
C THR A 104 27.12 -27.05 40.34
N GLN A 105 27.48 -27.43 39.12
CA GLN A 105 26.98 -26.86 37.89
C GLN A 105 25.88 -27.80 37.36
N SER A 106 24.67 -27.27 37.19
CA SER A 106 23.60 -27.97 36.47
C SER A 106 23.15 -27.13 35.28
N SER A 107 23.07 -27.75 34.11
CA SER A 107 22.48 -27.14 32.92
C SER A 107 21.11 -27.74 32.68
N THR A 108 20.11 -26.91 32.56
CA THR A 108 18.76 -27.34 32.18
C THR A 108 18.44 -26.82 30.81
N PHE A 109 18.09 -27.72 29.89
CA PHE A 109 17.59 -27.39 28.56
C PHE A 109 16.06 -27.37 28.65
N SER A 110 15.47 -26.26 28.25
CA SER A 110 14.03 -26.13 28.11
C SER A 110 13.67 -25.61 26.72
N THR A 111 12.67 -26.20 26.11
CA THR A 111 12.13 -25.73 24.84
C THR A 111 10.94 -24.84 25.12
N GLN A 112 10.98 -23.60 24.65
CA GLN A 112 9.90 -22.63 24.83
C GLN A 112 9.46 -22.06 23.49
N LEU A 113 8.14 -21.85 23.33
CA LEU A 113 7.59 -21.17 22.19
C LEU A 113 7.78 -19.66 22.36
N ASP A 114 8.63 -19.07 21.53
CA ASP A 114 8.95 -17.64 21.58
C ASP A 114 8.78 -16.98 20.19
N TYR A 115 8.62 -15.66 20.17
CA TYR A 115 8.49 -14.95 18.88
C TYR A 115 9.77 -15.06 18.07
N LEU A 116 9.63 -15.27 16.76
CA LEU A 116 10.77 -15.34 15.83
C LEU A 116 11.60 -14.05 15.88
N VAL A 117 10.92 -12.90 15.83
CA VAL A 117 11.52 -11.58 16.04
C VAL A 117 10.67 -10.82 17.05
N PRO A 118 11.12 -10.65 18.30
CA PRO A 118 10.41 -9.87 19.32
C PRO A 118 10.34 -8.38 18.94
N GLU A 119 9.29 -7.69 19.41
CA GLU A 119 9.07 -6.25 19.15
C GLU A 119 10.28 -5.38 19.56
N GLY A 120 10.95 -5.72 20.67
CA GLY A 120 12.16 -5.02 21.11
C GLY A 120 13.32 -5.09 20.11
N LYS A 121 13.47 -6.20 19.39
CA LYS A 121 14.46 -6.29 18.31
C LYS A 121 14.07 -5.45 17.09
N ILE A 122 12.78 -5.39 16.76
CA ILE A 122 12.28 -4.55 15.67
C ILE A 122 12.48 -3.08 15.99
N ALA A 123 12.22 -2.69 17.24
CA ALA A 123 12.38 -1.31 17.71
C ALA A 123 13.85 -0.82 17.74
N THR A 124 14.79 -1.75 17.77
CA THR A 124 16.23 -1.45 17.82
C THR A 124 16.99 -1.89 16.58
N LEU A 125 16.30 -2.10 15.45
CA LEU A 125 16.95 -2.46 14.20
C LEU A 125 17.93 -1.36 13.76
N PRO A 126 19.18 -1.70 13.41
CA PRO A 126 20.13 -0.74 12.89
C PRO A 126 19.70 -0.21 11.51
N GLN A 127 20.24 0.93 11.13
CA GLN A 127 20.03 1.51 9.80
C GLN A 127 20.42 0.51 8.69
N GLY A 128 19.58 0.40 7.69
CA GLY A 128 19.77 -0.50 6.55
C GLY A 128 19.29 -1.94 6.80
N TYR A 129 18.90 -2.30 8.01
CA TYR A 129 18.30 -3.60 8.29
C TYR A 129 16.79 -3.58 8.10
N MET A 130 16.26 -4.67 7.57
CA MET A 130 14.83 -4.90 7.43
C MET A 130 14.44 -6.30 7.88
N VAL A 131 13.25 -6.38 8.43
CA VAL A 131 12.57 -7.64 8.74
C VAL A 131 11.26 -7.71 7.99
N GLY A 132 10.78 -8.90 7.71
CA GLY A 132 9.50 -9.04 7.03
C GLY A 132 9.18 -10.45 6.59
N GLN A 133 8.16 -10.51 5.75
CA GLN A 133 7.64 -11.74 5.20
C GLN A 133 7.35 -11.57 3.71
N VAL A 134 7.65 -12.60 2.93
CA VAL A 134 7.30 -12.70 1.51
C VAL A 134 6.35 -13.86 1.27
N ALA A 135 5.41 -13.67 0.36
CA ALA A 135 4.48 -14.70 -0.07
C ALA A 135 5.02 -15.46 -1.28
N ASP A 136 4.42 -16.61 -1.56
CA ASP A 136 4.70 -17.36 -2.78
C ASP A 136 4.28 -16.57 -4.01
N ASN A 137 5.11 -16.60 -5.05
CA ASN A 137 4.78 -16.10 -6.37
C ASN A 137 3.97 -17.12 -7.15
N TYR A 138 3.34 -16.67 -8.25
CA TYR A 138 2.67 -17.58 -9.15
C TYR A 138 3.68 -18.54 -9.81
N GLY A 139 3.54 -19.83 -9.53
CA GLY A 139 4.44 -20.87 -10.07
C GLY A 139 5.76 -21.05 -9.33
N GLU A 140 6.04 -20.25 -8.31
CA GLU A 140 7.26 -20.33 -7.50
C GLU A 140 6.93 -20.38 -6.01
N THR A 141 7.47 -21.36 -5.32
CA THR A 141 7.35 -21.48 -3.86
C THR A 141 8.57 -20.86 -3.19
N VAL A 142 8.34 -19.93 -2.28
CA VAL A 142 9.38 -19.34 -1.45
C VAL A 142 9.61 -20.24 -0.24
N SER A 143 10.77 -20.90 -0.18
CA SER A 143 11.10 -21.82 0.92
C SER A 143 11.23 -21.11 2.27
N GLN A 144 11.85 -19.93 2.29
CA GLN A 144 12.02 -19.12 3.49
C GLN A 144 11.20 -17.84 3.36
N LYS A 145 10.02 -17.83 3.99
CA LYS A 145 9.07 -16.71 3.88
C LYS A 145 9.44 -15.54 4.79
N ASN A 146 10.01 -15.80 5.96
CA ASN A 146 10.43 -14.76 6.90
C ASN A 146 11.89 -14.40 6.67
N PHE A 147 12.22 -13.13 6.70
CA PHE A 147 13.58 -12.65 6.52
C PHE A 147 13.96 -11.58 7.55
N ASN A 148 15.25 -11.52 7.85
CA ASN A 148 15.93 -10.45 8.55
C ASN A 148 17.23 -10.22 7.78
N CYS A 149 17.37 -9.10 7.10
CA CYS A 149 18.48 -8.86 6.18
C CYS A 149 18.99 -7.43 6.24
N LEU A 150 20.25 -7.25 5.84
CA LEU A 150 20.85 -5.98 5.54
C LEU A 150 20.63 -5.67 4.06
N ILE A 151 20.04 -4.50 3.77
CA ILE A 151 19.90 -4.00 2.40
C ILE A 151 21.24 -3.41 1.97
N ARG A 152 21.81 -3.97 0.92
CA ARG A 152 22.98 -3.41 0.25
C ARG A 152 22.54 -2.57 -0.92
N VAL A 153 22.77 -1.26 -0.85
CA VAL A 153 22.50 -0.32 -1.94
C VAL A 153 23.78 -0.07 -2.69
N ASP A 154 23.78 -0.28 -4.00
CA ASP A 154 24.87 0.16 -4.88
C ASP A 154 24.68 1.66 -5.17
N VAL A 155 25.30 2.48 -4.33
CA VAL A 155 25.22 3.93 -4.40
C VAL A 155 25.77 4.48 -5.73
N GLU A 156 26.78 3.81 -6.30
CA GLU A 156 27.35 4.26 -7.60
C GLU A 156 26.43 3.96 -8.76
N ALA A 157 25.73 2.80 -8.74
CA ALA A 157 24.73 2.48 -9.75
C ALA A 157 23.55 3.46 -9.65
N GLN A 158 23.10 3.76 -8.44
CA GLN A 158 22.02 4.73 -8.20
C GLN A 158 22.40 6.12 -8.73
N ARG A 159 23.59 6.63 -8.41
CA ARG A 159 24.05 7.92 -8.92
C ARG A 159 24.17 7.95 -10.46
N ARG A 160 24.61 6.83 -11.05
CA ARG A 160 24.65 6.72 -12.53
C ARG A 160 23.26 6.80 -13.16
N GLU A 161 22.28 6.22 -12.49
CA GLU A 161 20.88 6.26 -12.95
C GLU A 161 20.26 7.65 -12.76
N GLU A 162 20.45 8.28 -11.62
CA GLU A 162 20.02 9.65 -11.33
C GLU A 162 20.57 10.66 -12.34
N ASN A 163 21.83 10.52 -12.72
CA ASN A 163 22.47 11.38 -13.74
C ASN A 163 21.91 11.19 -15.16
N ARG A 164 21.14 10.12 -15.40
CA ARG A 164 20.46 9.88 -16.68
C ARG A 164 19.06 10.51 -16.73
N TYR A 165 18.52 10.96 -15.59
CA TYR A 165 17.19 11.57 -15.58
C TYR A 165 17.22 12.88 -16.35
N VAL A 166 16.39 12.95 -17.37
CA VAL A 166 16.15 14.17 -18.12
C VAL A 166 15.00 14.90 -17.41
N PRO A 167 15.13 16.22 -17.17
CA PRO A 167 14.01 16.99 -16.64
C PRO A 167 12.77 16.80 -17.52
N ILE A 168 11.61 16.57 -16.88
CA ILE A 168 10.34 16.49 -17.61
C ILE A 168 10.14 17.83 -18.30
N PRO A 169 10.05 17.87 -19.66
CA PRO A 169 9.83 19.13 -20.35
C PRO A 169 8.49 19.73 -19.91
N ASP A 170 8.47 21.03 -19.70
CA ASP A 170 7.23 21.77 -19.40
C ASP A 170 6.30 21.70 -20.62
N PHE A 171 5.43 20.70 -20.68
CA PHE A 171 4.52 20.50 -21.82
C PHE A 171 3.45 21.57 -21.92
N TYR A 172 3.07 22.22 -20.81
CA TYR A 172 2.08 23.27 -20.76
C TYR A 172 2.44 24.32 -19.70
N ARG A 173 3.04 25.43 -20.13
CA ARG A 173 3.04 26.65 -19.36
C ARG A 173 1.73 27.38 -19.64
N PHE A 174 0.83 27.35 -18.70
CA PHE A 174 -0.32 28.25 -18.76
C PHE A 174 0.11 29.63 -18.26
N ASP A 175 0.46 30.52 -19.16
CA ASP A 175 0.86 31.90 -18.81
C ASP A 175 -0.29 32.66 -18.14
N ASN A 176 -1.52 32.17 -18.23
CA ASN A 176 -2.70 32.81 -17.66
C ASN A 176 -3.76 31.79 -17.20
N ILE A 177 -3.47 31.09 -16.09
CA ILE A 177 -4.39 30.12 -15.49
C ILE A 177 -5.81 30.68 -15.24
N PRO A 178 -6.00 31.91 -14.70
CA PRO A 178 -7.33 32.48 -14.50
C PRO A 178 -8.16 32.55 -15.79
N GLN A 179 -7.58 32.97 -16.90
CA GLN A 179 -8.30 33.07 -18.18
C GLN A 179 -8.65 31.68 -18.76
N VAL A 180 -7.76 30.71 -18.59
CA VAL A 180 -8.04 29.33 -19.03
C VAL A 180 -9.18 28.72 -18.20
N LEU A 181 -9.19 28.93 -16.91
CA LEU A 181 -10.28 28.46 -16.03
C LEU A 181 -11.62 29.15 -16.39
N GLU A 182 -11.62 30.44 -16.64
CA GLU A 182 -12.81 31.18 -17.04
C GLU A 182 -13.34 30.69 -18.39
N ARG A 183 -12.49 30.50 -19.35
CA ARG A 183 -12.86 29.93 -20.65
C ARG A 183 -13.49 28.54 -20.52
N ASN A 184 -12.88 27.67 -19.72
CA ASN A 184 -13.40 26.33 -19.48
C ASN A 184 -14.75 26.36 -18.76
N ARG A 185 -14.91 27.26 -17.78
CA ARG A 185 -16.16 27.46 -17.07
C ARG A 185 -17.28 27.91 -18.02
N ASN A 186 -16.99 28.89 -18.87
CA ASN A 186 -17.95 29.41 -19.86
C ASN A 186 -18.33 28.32 -20.88
N ARG A 187 -17.37 27.51 -21.33
CA ARG A 187 -17.64 26.36 -22.21
C ARG A 187 -18.58 25.38 -21.56
N VAL A 188 -18.29 24.93 -20.34
CA VAL A 188 -19.18 24.00 -19.60
C VAL A 188 -20.57 24.57 -19.40
N GLN A 189 -20.70 25.87 -19.06
CA GLN A 189 -22.01 26.50 -18.92
C GLN A 189 -22.80 26.52 -20.24
N ASN A 190 -22.14 26.80 -21.36
CA ASN A 190 -22.75 26.78 -22.67
C ASN A 190 -23.20 25.38 -23.08
N ASP A 191 -22.38 24.37 -22.80
CA ASP A 191 -22.73 22.96 -23.05
C ASP A 191 -23.96 22.53 -22.22
N ILE A 192 -24.04 22.92 -20.94
CA ILE A 192 -25.20 22.66 -20.09
C ILE A 192 -26.44 23.34 -20.66
N ARG A 193 -26.36 24.61 -21.09
CA ARG A 193 -27.49 25.32 -21.71
C ARG A 193 -27.96 24.69 -23.01
N SER A 194 -27.02 24.23 -23.83
CA SER A 194 -27.34 23.56 -25.09
C SER A 194 -28.11 22.24 -24.87
N ILE A 195 -27.66 21.44 -23.89
CA ILE A 195 -28.33 20.19 -23.50
C ILE A 195 -29.70 20.44 -22.91
N ALA A 196 -29.86 21.47 -22.05
CA ALA A 196 -31.14 21.83 -21.48
C ALA A 196 -32.15 22.26 -22.55
N ASN A 197 -31.69 23.06 -23.51
CA ASN A 197 -32.56 23.51 -24.63
C ASN A 197 -32.96 22.36 -25.57
N GLN A 198 -32.08 21.42 -25.83
CA GLN A 198 -32.39 20.23 -26.61
C GLN A 198 -33.48 19.36 -25.95
N ASN A 199 -33.37 19.19 -24.64
CA ASN A 199 -34.35 18.43 -23.86
C ASN A 199 -35.70 19.16 -23.78
N SER A 200 -35.71 20.48 -23.66
CA SER A 200 -36.96 21.28 -23.68
C SER A 200 -37.67 21.24 -25.02
N GLY A 201 -36.92 21.19 -26.12
CA GLY A 201 -37.48 21.05 -27.47
C GLY A 201 -38.07 19.68 -27.77
N GLN A 202 -37.59 18.62 -27.09
CA GLN A 202 -38.15 17.25 -27.24
C GLN A 202 -39.41 17.06 -26.40
N VAL A 203 -39.58 17.79 -25.29
CA VAL A 203 -40.78 17.71 -24.44
C VAL A 203 -41.98 18.39 -25.15
N GLN A 204 -41.77 19.48 -25.90
CA GLN A 204 -42.82 20.15 -26.66
C GLN A 204 -43.29 19.36 -27.92
N LYS A 205 -42.46 18.49 -28.49
CA LYS A 205 -42.83 17.65 -29.61
C LYS A 205 -43.60 16.37 -29.24
N LYS A 206 -43.74 16.05 -27.95
CA LYS A 206 -44.42 14.87 -27.44
C LYS A 206 -45.85 15.12 -26.97
N ASN A 207 -46.38 16.32 -27.14
CA ASN A 207 -47.79 16.61 -26.87
C ASN A 207 -48.49 17.32 -28.06
N PRO A 208 -48.76 16.66 -29.20
CA PRO A 208 -49.91 17.00 -30.04
C PRO A 208 -51.00 15.99 -29.75
N GLU A 209 -52.24 16.51 -29.61
CA GLU A 209 -53.49 15.75 -29.53
C GLU A 209 -53.96 15.30 -28.15
N LYS A 210 -54.64 16.23 -27.48
CA LYS A 210 -55.93 15.97 -26.84
C LYS A 210 -56.77 17.25 -26.90
N SER A 211 -57.40 17.47 -28.01
CA SER A 211 -58.63 18.26 -28.13
C SER A 211 -59.49 17.66 -29.24
N ASN A 212 -60.37 16.79 -28.79
CA ASN A 212 -61.77 16.68 -29.22
C ASN A 212 -62.43 15.65 -28.32
#